data_e1e72c941aed8d12442c951b1b665626
#
_entry.id   e1e72c941aed8d12442c951b1b665626
#
_cell.length_a   1.000
_cell.length_b   1.000
_cell.length_c   1.000
_cell.angle_alpha   90.00
_cell.angle_beta   90.00
_cell.angle_gamma   90.00
#
_symmetry.space_group_name_H-M   'P 1'
#
loop_
_entity.id
_entity.type
_entity.pdbx_description
1 polymer ?
#
loop_
_entity_poly.entity_id
_entity_poly.type
_entity_poly.pdbx_seq_one_letter_code
_entity_poly.pdbx_strand_id
1 'polypeptide(L)'
;QMCAFKSGGLFKASFQMAAIIAGVKKDLLEALSEFGQSLGLIYQIQDDVLNITENDLSKMKGLGEDITEGKISLPVIYAMENLPKEKSKKLAQILSLHSQDKKLIRQAIDLINEGQGIEKAKIVMEKLFTEAWEKLNPLLDDNEDKENLYSLAKFLITRQV
;
A
#
# COMPACT_ATOMS: atom_id res chain seq x y z
N GLN A 1 -9.74 -6.72 2.65
CA GLN A 1 -10.75 -6.12 3.55
C GLN A 1 -10.11 -5.46 4.78
N MET A 2 -9.16 -6.09 5.48
CA MET A 2 -8.55 -5.55 6.70
C MET A 2 -7.82 -4.21 6.47
N CYS A 3 -7.02 -4.07 5.41
CA CYS A 3 -6.36 -2.81 5.03
C CYS A 3 -7.37 -1.69 4.72
N ALA A 4 -8.49 -2.02 4.07
CA ALA A 4 -9.55 -1.07 3.77
C ALA A 4 -10.21 -0.51 5.03
N PHE A 5 -10.36 -1.34 6.07
CA PHE A 5 -10.94 -0.87 7.34
C PHE A 5 -9.93 -0.13 8.22
N LYS A 6 -8.68 -0.61 8.31
CA LYS A 6 -7.67 -0.04 9.21
C LYS A 6 -7.18 1.33 8.73
N SER A 7 -6.67 1.42 7.51
CA SER A 7 -6.06 2.65 6.96
C SER A 7 -7.02 3.39 6.02
N GLY A 8 -7.70 2.68 5.13
CA GLY A 8 -8.64 3.27 4.18
C GLY A 8 -9.80 4.00 4.85
N GLY A 9 -10.38 3.44 5.92
CA GLY A 9 -11.46 4.07 6.69
C GLY A 9 -11.06 5.38 7.36
N LEU A 10 -9.86 5.42 7.94
CA LEU A 10 -9.35 6.62 8.62
C LEU A 10 -9.10 7.76 7.61
N PHE A 11 -8.41 7.47 6.52
CA PHE A 11 -8.18 8.45 5.45
C PHE A 11 -9.50 8.95 4.85
N LYS A 12 -10.44 8.02 4.54
CA LYS A 12 -11.77 8.38 4.08
C LYS A 12 -12.46 9.36 5.02
N ALA A 13 -12.51 9.05 6.33
CA ALA A 13 -13.15 9.88 7.33
C ALA A 13 -12.49 11.28 7.42
N SER A 14 -11.16 11.37 7.32
CA SER A 14 -10.45 12.64 7.33
C SER A 14 -10.82 13.53 6.14
N PHE A 15 -10.86 12.96 4.93
CA PHE A 15 -11.30 13.67 3.72
C PHE A 15 -12.77 14.08 3.79
N GLN A 16 -13.64 13.19 4.29
CA GLN A 16 -15.06 13.51 4.49
C GLN A 16 -15.27 14.65 5.48
N MET A 17 -14.59 14.63 6.61
CA MET A 17 -14.70 15.71 7.61
C MET A 17 -14.24 17.05 7.03
N ALA A 18 -13.11 17.08 6.32
CA ALA A 18 -12.63 18.29 5.68
C ALA A 18 -13.64 18.82 4.65
N ALA A 19 -14.20 17.96 3.81
CA ALA A 19 -15.19 18.31 2.79
C ALA A 19 -16.50 18.85 3.41
N ILE A 20 -16.96 18.24 4.51
CA ILE A 20 -18.16 18.68 5.24
C ILE A 20 -17.93 20.07 5.86
N ILE A 21 -16.80 20.28 6.53
CA ILE A 21 -16.44 21.56 7.14
C ILE A 21 -16.34 22.66 6.09
N ALA A 22 -15.78 22.36 4.91
CA ALA A 22 -15.66 23.28 3.80
C ALA A 22 -17.01 23.54 3.08
N GLY A 23 -18.07 22.77 3.38
CA GLY A 23 -19.39 22.93 2.78
C GLY A 23 -19.43 22.63 1.28
N VAL A 24 -18.60 21.68 0.82
CA VAL A 24 -18.52 21.35 -0.61
C VAL A 24 -19.80 20.66 -1.11
N LYS A 25 -20.02 20.69 -2.42
CA LYS A 25 -21.14 19.97 -3.05
C LYS A 25 -20.99 18.46 -2.88
N LYS A 26 -22.12 17.75 -2.94
CA LYS A 26 -22.20 16.30 -2.73
C LYS A 26 -21.24 15.51 -3.62
N ASP A 27 -21.17 15.84 -4.91
CA ASP A 27 -20.33 15.12 -5.87
C ASP A 27 -18.83 15.22 -5.50
N LEU A 28 -18.39 16.41 -5.09
CA LEU A 28 -17.01 16.61 -4.62
C LEU A 28 -16.75 15.89 -3.28
N LEU A 29 -17.73 15.89 -2.37
CA LEU A 29 -17.63 15.16 -1.11
C LEU A 29 -17.45 13.64 -1.35
N GLU A 30 -18.25 13.06 -2.25
CA GLU A 30 -18.15 11.65 -2.62
C GLU A 30 -16.81 11.32 -3.27
N ALA A 31 -16.34 12.14 -4.22
CA ALA A 31 -15.05 11.97 -4.88
C ALA A 31 -13.87 12.10 -3.89
N LEU A 32 -13.89 13.09 -2.99
CA LEU A 32 -12.87 13.23 -1.94
C LEU A 32 -12.87 12.04 -0.98
N SER A 33 -14.04 11.50 -0.65
CA SER A 33 -14.17 10.32 0.21
C SER A 33 -13.55 9.08 -0.44
N GLU A 34 -13.82 8.83 -1.72
CA GLU A 34 -13.25 7.73 -2.48
C GLU A 34 -11.73 7.89 -2.65
N PHE A 35 -11.28 9.11 -2.94
CA PHE A 35 -9.86 9.43 -3.04
C PHE A 35 -9.13 9.18 -1.73
N GLY A 36 -9.66 9.66 -0.60
CA GLY A 36 -9.12 9.39 0.72
C GLY A 36 -9.03 7.89 1.02
N GLN A 37 -10.08 7.12 0.70
CA GLN A 37 -10.07 5.67 0.88
C GLN A 37 -8.96 4.99 0.05
N SER A 38 -8.79 5.41 -1.20
CA SER A 38 -7.73 4.90 -2.08
C SER A 38 -6.35 5.24 -1.57
N LEU A 39 -6.12 6.46 -1.08
CA LEU A 39 -4.86 6.86 -0.45
C LEU A 39 -4.52 6.03 0.79
N GLY A 40 -5.51 5.72 1.63
CA GLY A 40 -5.30 4.87 2.78
C GLY A 40 -4.94 3.43 2.42
N LEU A 41 -5.51 2.89 1.32
CA LEU A 41 -5.10 1.58 0.77
C LEU A 41 -3.67 1.63 0.21
N ILE A 42 -3.35 2.64 -0.57
CA ILE A 42 -2.01 2.87 -1.12
C ILE A 42 -0.99 2.98 0.01
N TYR A 43 -1.29 3.76 1.04
CA TYR A 43 -0.43 3.91 2.21
C TYR A 43 -0.10 2.56 2.86
N GLN A 44 -1.10 1.69 3.04
CA GLN A 44 -0.90 0.37 3.64
C GLN A 44 -0.10 -0.56 2.73
N ILE A 45 -0.38 -0.56 1.41
CA ILE A 45 0.36 -1.40 0.45
C ILE A 45 1.83 -0.95 0.39
N GLN A 46 2.08 0.36 0.41
CA GLN A 46 3.43 0.90 0.43
C GLN A 46 4.19 0.54 1.72
N ASP A 47 3.51 0.56 2.86
CA ASP A 47 4.07 0.11 4.13
C ASP A 47 4.48 -1.38 4.08
N ASP A 48 3.62 -2.22 3.53
CA ASP A 48 3.90 -3.65 3.29
C ASP A 48 5.10 -3.86 2.34
N VAL A 49 5.24 -3.04 1.29
CA VAL A 49 6.38 -3.07 0.36
C VAL A 49 7.66 -2.62 1.05
N LEU A 50 7.62 -1.52 1.81
CA LEU A 50 8.78 -0.98 2.53
C LEU A 50 9.30 -1.96 3.58
N ASN A 51 8.43 -2.74 4.21
CA ASN A 51 8.80 -3.74 5.20
C ASN A 51 9.73 -4.84 4.66
N ILE A 52 9.59 -5.18 3.38
CA ILE A 52 10.38 -6.23 2.71
C ILE A 52 11.44 -5.68 1.75
N THR A 53 11.59 -4.36 1.68
CA THR A 53 12.59 -3.68 0.83
C THR A 53 13.72 -3.15 1.70
N GLU A 54 14.98 -3.30 1.27
CA GLU A 54 16.12 -2.70 1.97
C GLU A 54 16.07 -1.18 1.83
N ASN A 55 15.85 -0.49 2.95
CA ASN A 55 15.80 0.96 3.06
C ASN A 55 16.34 1.40 4.44
N ASP A 56 16.38 2.69 4.71
CA ASP A 56 16.90 3.18 5.98
C ASP A 56 16.01 2.81 7.18
N LEU A 57 14.69 2.71 6.98
CA LEU A 57 13.76 2.22 8.02
C LEU A 57 13.99 0.74 8.33
N SER A 58 14.27 -0.09 7.34
CA SER A 58 14.56 -1.51 7.54
C SER A 58 15.86 -1.74 8.31
N LYS A 59 16.83 -0.82 8.22
CA LYS A 59 18.05 -0.84 9.05
C LYS A 59 17.76 -0.51 10.51
N MET A 60 16.76 0.30 10.80
CA MET A 60 16.39 0.73 12.15
C MET A 60 15.42 -0.24 12.84
N LYS A 61 14.37 -0.69 12.13
CA LYS A 61 13.28 -1.52 12.69
C LYS A 61 13.47 -3.03 12.46
N GLY A 62 14.33 -3.42 11.54
CA GLY A 62 14.50 -4.82 11.10
C GLY A 62 13.76 -5.09 9.78
N LEU A 63 14.48 -5.69 8.83
CA LEU A 63 13.92 -6.10 7.54
C LEU A 63 13.02 -7.33 7.74
N GLY A 64 11.78 -7.28 7.19
CA GLY A 64 10.87 -8.42 7.16
C GLY A 64 10.16 -8.70 8.48
N GLU A 65 9.82 -7.67 9.26
CA GLU A 65 8.98 -7.81 10.46
C GLU A 65 7.63 -8.48 10.12
N ASP A 66 6.98 -8.08 9.03
CA ASP A 66 5.75 -8.68 8.53
C ASP A 66 5.91 -10.19 8.22
N ILE A 67 7.10 -10.61 7.75
CA ILE A 67 7.41 -12.03 7.51
C ILE A 67 7.52 -12.78 8.85
N THR A 68 8.17 -12.17 9.83
CA THR A 68 8.26 -12.73 11.19
C THR A 68 6.88 -12.87 11.84
N GLU A 69 5.99 -11.94 11.58
CA GLU A 69 4.59 -12.01 12.05
C GLU A 69 3.73 -12.99 11.23
N GLY A 70 4.25 -13.56 10.15
CA GLY A 70 3.49 -14.45 9.25
C GLY A 70 2.40 -13.72 8.47
N LYS A 71 2.53 -12.42 8.27
CA LYS A 71 1.53 -11.59 7.61
C LYS A 71 1.45 -11.89 6.11
N ILE A 72 0.24 -12.17 5.64
CA ILE A 72 -0.04 -12.36 4.21
C ILE A 72 -0.40 -11.01 3.59
N SER A 73 0.64 -10.23 3.27
CA SER A 73 0.51 -8.91 2.63
C SER A 73 0.27 -9.04 1.13
N LEU A 74 -0.07 -7.92 0.47
CA LEU A 74 -0.35 -7.93 -0.98
C LEU A 74 0.85 -8.42 -1.82
N PRO A 75 2.11 -8.01 -1.57
CA PRO A 75 3.27 -8.60 -2.22
C PRO A 75 3.39 -10.11 -2.07
N VAL A 76 3.09 -10.64 -0.87
CA VAL A 76 3.10 -12.09 -0.60
C VAL A 76 2.05 -12.81 -1.43
N ILE A 77 0.82 -12.30 -1.48
CA ILE A 77 -0.28 -12.89 -2.26
C ILE A 77 0.12 -13.00 -3.74
N TYR A 78 0.57 -11.91 -4.34
CA TYR A 78 0.98 -11.92 -5.75
C TYR A 78 2.18 -12.81 -6.04
N ALA A 79 3.14 -12.86 -5.13
CA ALA A 79 4.25 -13.79 -5.26
C ALA A 79 3.77 -15.25 -5.25
N MET A 80 2.89 -15.60 -4.31
CA MET A 80 2.33 -16.95 -4.22
C MET A 80 1.53 -17.35 -5.45
N GLU A 81 0.83 -16.42 -6.09
CA GLU A 81 0.07 -16.66 -7.33
C GLU A 81 0.98 -16.92 -8.54
N ASN A 82 2.16 -16.25 -8.59
CA ASN A 82 3.07 -16.31 -9.72
C ASN A 82 4.13 -17.43 -9.60
N LEU A 83 4.47 -17.82 -8.38
CA LEU A 83 5.49 -18.83 -8.15
C LEU A 83 5.03 -20.24 -8.54
N PRO A 84 5.96 -21.08 -8.99
CA PRO A 84 5.69 -22.52 -9.09
C PRO A 84 5.18 -23.08 -7.75
N LYS A 85 4.28 -24.06 -7.79
CA LYS A 85 3.58 -24.61 -6.62
C LYS A 85 4.50 -24.97 -5.46
N GLU A 86 5.67 -25.54 -5.74
CA GLU A 86 6.63 -25.93 -4.69
C GLU A 86 7.26 -24.71 -3.99
N LYS A 87 7.58 -23.66 -4.75
CA LYS A 87 8.12 -22.41 -4.18
C LYS A 87 7.06 -21.62 -3.41
N SER A 88 5.82 -21.60 -3.91
CA SER A 88 4.68 -21.00 -3.21
C SER A 88 4.42 -21.68 -1.87
N LYS A 89 4.44 -23.03 -1.83
CA LYS A 89 4.34 -23.79 -0.57
C LYS A 89 5.49 -23.47 0.37
N LYS A 90 6.73 -23.36 -0.14
CA LYS A 90 7.88 -23.01 0.67
C LYS A 90 7.75 -21.63 1.29
N LEU A 91 7.28 -20.63 0.54
CA LEU A 91 6.98 -19.29 1.07
C LEU A 91 5.95 -19.37 2.20
N ALA A 92 4.84 -20.10 1.98
CA ALA A 92 3.82 -20.31 3.01
C ALA A 92 4.38 -20.98 4.28
N GLN A 93 5.25 -21.97 4.13
CA GLN A 93 5.92 -22.63 5.26
C GLN A 93 6.79 -21.66 6.06
N ILE A 94 7.62 -20.84 5.38
CA ILE A 94 8.46 -19.85 6.07
C ILE A 94 7.60 -18.88 6.88
N LEU A 95 6.52 -18.35 6.30
CA LEU A 95 5.62 -17.44 6.99
C LEU A 95 4.97 -18.11 8.22
N SER A 96 4.58 -19.39 8.13
CA SER A 96 3.94 -20.12 9.24
C SER A 96 4.89 -20.40 10.41
N LEU A 97 6.20 -20.32 10.23
CA LEU A 97 7.17 -20.51 11.30
C LEU A 97 7.29 -19.33 12.26
N HIS A 98 6.82 -18.14 11.89
CA HIS A 98 6.95 -16.92 12.68
C HIS A 98 8.39 -16.70 13.20
N SER A 99 9.38 -16.99 12.36
CA SER A 99 10.78 -17.06 12.76
C SER A 99 11.47 -15.71 12.64
N GLN A 100 12.35 -15.42 13.61
CA GLN A 100 13.29 -14.28 13.56
C GLN A 100 14.63 -14.63 12.89
N ASP A 101 14.78 -15.83 12.34
CA ASP A 101 15.98 -16.22 11.62
C ASP A 101 16.15 -15.40 10.34
N LYS A 102 17.19 -14.56 10.32
CA LYS A 102 17.51 -13.69 9.18
C LYS A 102 17.68 -14.44 7.86
N LYS A 103 18.09 -15.70 7.89
CA LYS A 103 18.24 -16.53 6.68
C LYS A 103 16.88 -16.89 6.11
N LEU A 104 15.92 -17.27 6.97
CA LEU A 104 14.56 -17.58 6.55
C LEU A 104 13.83 -16.33 6.04
N ILE A 105 14.00 -15.20 6.73
CA ILE A 105 13.43 -13.90 6.30
C ILE A 105 13.95 -13.53 4.91
N ARG A 106 15.29 -13.60 4.72
CA ARG A 106 15.90 -13.32 3.40
C ARG A 106 15.35 -14.26 2.32
N GLN A 107 15.27 -15.56 2.60
CA GLN A 107 14.71 -16.54 1.66
C GLN A 107 13.25 -16.24 1.29
N ALA A 108 12.43 -15.77 2.23
CA ALA A 108 11.06 -15.34 1.93
C ALA A 108 11.05 -14.11 1.00
N ILE A 109 11.90 -13.10 1.29
CA ILE A 109 12.04 -11.90 0.44
C ILE A 109 12.49 -12.28 -0.97
N ASP A 110 13.46 -13.18 -1.11
CA ASP A 110 13.94 -13.65 -2.42
C ASP A 110 12.82 -14.34 -3.21
N LEU A 111 11.99 -15.15 -2.54
CA LEU A 111 10.81 -15.78 -3.16
C LEU A 111 9.75 -14.74 -3.55
N ILE A 112 9.51 -13.72 -2.72
CA ILE A 112 8.56 -12.64 -3.05
C ILE A 112 9.05 -11.87 -4.27
N ASN A 113 10.33 -11.58 -4.37
CA ASN A 113 10.94 -10.91 -5.53
C ASN A 113 10.87 -11.80 -6.79
N GLU A 114 11.22 -13.09 -6.68
CA GLU A 114 11.11 -14.05 -7.79
C GLU A 114 9.67 -14.13 -8.33
N GLY A 115 8.68 -14.12 -7.45
CA GLY A 115 7.26 -14.11 -7.79
C GLY A 115 6.74 -12.74 -8.25
N GLN A 116 7.61 -11.72 -8.38
CA GLN A 116 7.26 -10.35 -8.78
C GLN A 116 6.19 -9.70 -7.87
N GLY A 117 6.15 -10.10 -6.60
CA GLY A 117 5.13 -9.65 -5.65
C GLY A 117 5.18 -8.14 -5.42
N ILE A 118 6.38 -7.57 -5.26
CA ILE A 118 6.59 -6.13 -5.06
C ILE A 118 6.15 -5.34 -6.30
N GLU A 119 6.56 -5.77 -7.49
CA GLU A 119 6.23 -5.07 -8.74
C GLU A 119 4.72 -5.05 -8.99
N LYS A 120 4.04 -6.18 -8.77
CA LYS A 120 2.57 -6.24 -8.89
C LYS A 120 1.86 -5.36 -7.86
N ALA A 121 2.35 -5.31 -6.62
CA ALA A 121 1.80 -4.43 -5.60
C ALA A 121 1.95 -2.95 -6.00
N LYS A 122 3.09 -2.55 -6.57
CA LYS A 122 3.30 -1.18 -7.10
C LYS A 122 2.36 -0.85 -8.23
N ILE A 123 2.12 -1.77 -9.17
CA ILE A 123 1.15 -1.59 -10.26
C ILE A 123 -0.27 -1.35 -9.70
N VAL A 124 -0.65 -2.08 -8.66
CA VAL A 124 -1.96 -1.88 -8.00
C VAL A 124 -2.05 -0.50 -7.35
N MET A 125 -1.00 -0.04 -6.67
CA MET A 125 -0.99 1.31 -6.09
C MET A 125 -1.16 2.41 -7.15
N GLU A 126 -0.42 2.32 -8.25
CA GLU A 126 -0.54 3.28 -9.36
C GLU A 126 -1.94 3.27 -9.98
N LYS A 127 -2.53 2.08 -10.15
CA LYS A 127 -3.89 1.94 -10.65
C LYS A 127 -4.92 2.57 -9.71
N LEU A 128 -4.85 2.27 -8.43
CA LEU A 128 -5.74 2.86 -7.41
C LEU A 128 -5.65 4.38 -7.38
N PHE A 129 -4.43 4.91 -7.47
CA PHE A 129 -4.22 6.35 -7.53
C PHE A 129 -4.83 6.96 -8.79
N THR A 130 -4.51 6.41 -9.96
CA THR A 130 -4.97 6.93 -11.24
C THR A 130 -6.50 6.95 -11.30
N GLU A 131 -7.16 5.84 -10.97
CA GLU A 131 -8.62 5.74 -10.98
C GLU A 131 -9.29 6.73 -10.01
N ALA A 132 -8.71 6.90 -8.82
CA ALA A 132 -9.25 7.84 -7.84
C ALA A 132 -8.99 9.29 -8.22
N TRP A 133 -7.82 9.60 -8.79
CA TRP A 133 -7.48 10.95 -9.24
C TRP A 133 -8.29 11.37 -10.47
N GLU A 134 -8.51 10.49 -11.44
CA GLU A 134 -9.33 10.77 -12.62
C GLU A 134 -10.76 11.17 -12.28
N LYS A 135 -11.33 10.62 -11.21
CA LYS A 135 -12.64 11.00 -10.69
C LYS A 135 -12.64 12.35 -9.96
N LEU A 136 -11.60 12.61 -9.18
CA LEU A 136 -11.51 13.82 -8.34
C LEU A 136 -11.06 15.05 -9.14
N ASN A 137 -10.06 14.89 -10.01
CA ASN A 137 -9.41 15.98 -10.74
C ASN A 137 -10.36 16.97 -11.44
N PRO A 138 -11.42 16.52 -12.17
CA PRO A 138 -12.32 17.43 -12.87
C PRO A 138 -13.25 18.23 -11.93
N LEU A 139 -13.33 17.87 -10.66
CA LEU A 139 -14.15 18.53 -9.64
C LEU A 139 -13.39 19.56 -8.82
N LEU A 140 -12.08 19.64 -9.00
CA LEU A 140 -11.19 20.58 -8.31
C LEU A 140 -10.86 21.76 -9.22
N ASP A 141 -10.81 22.96 -8.63
CA ASP A 141 -10.31 24.14 -9.32
C ASP A 141 -8.81 24.01 -9.61
N ASP A 142 -8.36 24.52 -10.76
CA ASP A 142 -6.95 24.52 -11.15
C ASP A 142 -6.21 25.60 -10.35
N ASN A 143 -5.55 25.18 -9.27
CA ASN A 143 -4.80 26.05 -8.36
C ASN A 143 -3.67 25.25 -7.68
N GLU A 144 -2.86 25.98 -6.89
CA GLU A 144 -1.73 25.41 -6.14
C GLU A 144 -2.15 24.31 -5.15
N ASP A 145 -3.33 24.40 -4.54
CA ASP A 145 -3.82 23.41 -3.58
C ASP A 145 -4.08 22.06 -4.25
N LYS A 146 -4.60 22.07 -5.49
CA LYS A 146 -4.79 20.87 -6.32
C LYS A 146 -3.44 20.22 -6.64
N GLU A 147 -2.44 21.02 -7.03
CA GLU A 147 -1.08 20.53 -7.31
C GLU A 147 -0.42 19.96 -6.05
N ASN A 148 -0.60 20.61 -4.91
CA ASN A 148 -0.09 20.14 -3.62
C ASN A 148 -0.75 18.82 -3.22
N LEU A 149 -2.07 18.68 -3.38
CA LEU A 149 -2.79 17.42 -3.11
C LEU A 149 -2.28 16.28 -3.99
N TYR A 150 -2.11 16.54 -5.30
CA TYR A 150 -1.55 15.57 -6.23
C TYR A 150 -0.14 15.13 -5.84
N SER A 151 0.72 16.11 -5.55
CA SER A 151 2.12 15.88 -5.18
C SER A 151 2.25 15.08 -3.88
N LEU A 152 1.42 15.40 -2.87
CA LEU A 152 1.36 14.65 -1.62
C LEU A 152 0.93 13.20 -1.85
N ALA A 153 -0.10 13.00 -2.65
CA ALA A 153 -0.58 11.66 -2.98
C ALA A 153 0.45 10.83 -3.76
N LYS A 154 1.14 11.45 -4.72
CA LYS A 154 2.26 10.81 -5.44
C LYS A 154 3.42 10.47 -4.51
N PHE A 155 3.75 11.33 -3.57
CA PHE A 155 4.78 11.04 -2.56
C PHE A 155 4.46 9.78 -1.76
N LEU A 156 3.19 9.55 -1.38
CA LEU A 156 2.79 8.34 -0.65
C LEU A 156 3.06 7.04 -1.43
N ILE A 157 3.00 7.09 -2.76
CA ILE A 157 3.28 5.93 -3.64
C ILE A 157 4.79 5.71 -3.79
N THR A 158 5.56 6.80 -3.87
CA THR A 158 6.99 6.75 -4.26
C THR A 158 7.94 6.82 -3.08
N ARG A 159 7.46 7.09 -1.86
CA ARG A 159 8.32 7.20 -0.68
C ARG A 159 9.15 5.93 -0.47
N GLN A 160 10.39 6.14 -0.08
CA GLN A 160 11.36 5.06 0.25
C GLN A 160 11.68 5.01 1.76
N VAL A 161 11.09 5.92 2.53
CA VAL A 161 11.32 6.08 3.98
C VAL A 161 10.00 6.17 4.70
#